data_92b2d91b46bd92b9de077a459e59905d
#
_entry.id   92b2d91b46bd92b9de077a459e59905d
#
_cell.length_a   1.000
_cell.length_b   1.000
_cell.length_c   1.000
_cell.angle_alpha   90.00
_cell.angle_beta   90.00
_cell.angle_gamma   90.00
#
_symmetry.space_group_name_H-M   'P 1'
#
loop_
_entity.id
_entity.type
_entity.pdbx_description
1 polymer ?
#
loop_
_entity_poly.entity_id
_entity_poly.type
_entity_poly.pdbx_seq_one_letter_code
_entity_poly.pdbx_strand_id
1 'polypeptide(L)'
;YIGYTYAGASSNLLQTVLRGEWGFKGFVLTDYFGGYGYQNADQEVRAGNDSMLATTKITNHITDKSATSVKAMRQAAHNILYTAANSWQYANGEPKVATPIWKTAMYVAWGVVAVLVIGLEFLTIKRYLSRKKAVATIEPAAEPAQAE
;
A
#
# COMPACT_ATOMS: atom_id res chain seq x y z
N TYR A 1 13.81 -22.39 16.18
CA TYR A 1 14.88 -23.29 15.71
C TYR A 1 14.48 -24.74 15.90
N ILE A 2 14.91 -25.58 14.95
CA ILE A 2 14.85 -27.05 15.05
C ILE A 2 16.30 -27.52 15.04
N GLY A 3 16.80 -27.93 16.19
CA GLY A 3 18.24 -28.11 16.40
C GLY A 3 18.99 -26.79 16.17
N TYR A 4 19.91 -26.76 15.24
CA TYR A 4 20.71 -25.57 14.91
C TYR A 4 20.16 -24.80 13.68
N THR A 5 19.07 -25.27 13.07
CA THR A 5 18.51 -24.66 11.86
C THR A 5 17.27 -23.84 12.20
N TYR A 6 17.19 -22.63 11.66
CA TYR A 6 15.96 -21.84 11.71
C TYR A 6 14.80 -22.62 11.04
N ALA A 7 13.64 -22.64 11.65
CA ALA A 7 12.53 -23.48 11.18
C ALA A 7 12.14 -23.18 9.72
N GLY A 8 12.14 -21.90 9.32
CA GLY A 8 11.88 -21.48 7.95
C GLY A 8 12.94 -21.89 6.93
N ALA A 9 14.13 -22.25 7.39
CA ALA A 9 15.24 -22.75 6.55
C ALA A 9 15.44 -24.29 6.66
N SER A 10 14.52 -24.98 7.33
CA SER A 10 14.59 -26.43 7.51
C SER A 10 13.84 -27.18 6.42
N SER A 11 14.57 -27.73 5.44
CA SER A 11 13.98 -28.56 4.39
C SER A 11 13.36 -29.85 4.95
N ASN A 12 13.90 -30.40 6.02
CA ASN A 12 13.31 -31.56 6.68
C ASN A 12 11.91 -31.25 7.21
N LEU A 13 11.73 -30.08 7.83
CA LEU A 13 10.39 -29.65 8.29
C LEU A 13 9.47 -29.37 7.10
N LEU A 14 9.89 -28.53 6.16
CA LEU A 14 8.99 -27.97 5.15
C LEU A 14 8.77 -28.92 3.97
N GLN A 15 9.83 -29.61 3.51
CA GLN A 15 9.70 -30.51 2.36
C GLN A 15 9.35 -31.93 2.79
N THR A 16 10.07 -32.50 3.78
CA THR A 16 9.85 -33.89 4.16
C THR A 16 8.57 -34.05 4.97
N VAL A 17 8.46 -33.37 6.10
CA VAL A 17 7.31 -33.55 7.00
C VAL A 17 6.06 -32.86 6.44
N LEU A 18 6.11 -31.52 6.29
CA LEU A 18 4.92 -30.75 5.94
C LEU A 18 4.35 -31.15 4.56
N ARG A 19 5.19 -31.18 3.53
CA ARG A 19 4.74 -31.47 2.15
C ARG A 19 4.71 -32.95 1.83
N GLY A 20 5.71 -33.70 2.29
CA GLY A 20 5.83 -35.14 2.01
C GLY A 20 4.87 -35.97 2.86
N GLU A 21 5.01 -35.93 4.20
CA GLU A 21 4.22 -36.78 5.08
C GLU A 21 2.78 -36.27 5.26
N TRP A 22 2.59 -34.96 5.45
CA TRP A 22 1.26 -34.38 5.68
C TRP A 22 0.53 -34.01 4.39
N GLY A 23 1.22 -34.03 3.23
CA GLY A 23 0.60 -33.74 1.94
C GLY A 23 0.16 -32.29 1.74
N PHE A 24 0.72 -31.34 2.50
CA PHE A 24 0.36 -29.93 2.40
C PHE A 24 0.74 -29.33 1.05
N LYS A 25 -0.23 -28.76 0.33
CA LYS A 25 -0.07 -28.20 -1.01
C LYS A 25 -0.13 -26.67 -1.06
N GLY A 26 -0.50 -26.02 0.03
CA GLY A 26 -0.59 -24.58 0.12
C GLY A 26 0.76 -23.88 0.17
N PHE A 27 0.76 -22.55 0.27
CA PHE A 27 1.98 -21.78 0.43
C PHE A 27 2.39 -21.62 1.90
N VAL A 28 3.69 -21.51 2.11
CA VAL A 28 4.30 -21.25 3.42
C VAL A 28 4.88 -19.84 3.41
N LEU A 29 4.55 -19.05 4.43
CA LEU A 29 5.08 -17.72 4.67
C LEU A 29 6.08 -17.78 5.81
N THR A 30 7.20 -17.05 5.70
CA THR A 30 8.15 -16.91 6.79
C THR A 30 7.58 -16.06 7.93
N ASP A 31 8.21 -16.06 9.08
CA ASP A 31 8.07 -15.00 10.07
C ASP A 31 8.62 -13.68 9.54
N TYR A 32 8.40 -12.58 10.28
CA TYR A 32 8.80 -11.24 9.86
C TYR A 32 10.30 -11.13 9.59
N PHE A 33 10.63 -10.74 8.36
CA PHE A 33 11.98 -10.63 7.83
C PHE A 33 12.54 -9.22 8.04
N GLY A 34 12.73 -8.86 9.30
CA GLY A 34 13.07 -7.49 9.72
C GLY A 34 14.55 -7.13 9.67
N GLY A 35 15.41 -7.98 9.12
CA GLY A 35 16.86 -7.80 9.12
C GLY A 35 17.56 -8.55 10.26
N TYR A 36 16.92 -9.54 10.82
CA TYR A 36 17.54 -10.48 11.76
C TYR A 36 18.54 -11.36 11.01
N GLY A 37 19.76 -11.44 11.50
CA GLY A 37 20.88 -12.13 10.84
C GLY A 37 20.73 -13.65 10.66
N TYR A 38 19.71 -14.26 11.25
CA TYR A 38 19.45 -15.69 11.12
C TYR A 38 18.50 -16.02 9.95
N GLN A 39 17.86 -15.03 9.34
CA GLN A 39 16.98 -15.23 8.20
C GLN A 39 17.70 -14.92 6.89
N ASN A 40 17.58 -15.83 5.93
CA ASN A 40 18.19 -15.70 4.61
C ASN A 40 17.20 -16.20 3.54
N ALA A 41 16.74 -15.29 2.70
CA ALA A 41 15.72 -15.56 1.69
C ALA A 41 16.14 -16.64 0.69
N ASP A 42 17.41 -16.66 0.27
CA ASP A 42 17.95 -17.67 -0.64
C ASP A 42 17.97 -19.08 -0.03
N GLN A 43 18.21 -19.17 1.26
CA GLN A 43 18.17 -20.44 1.99
C GLN A 43 16.72 -20.89 2.21
N GLU A 44 15.86 -19.98 2.61
CA GLU A 44 14.47 -20.29 2.97
C GLU A 44 13.64 -20.71 1.76
N VAL A 45 13.79 -20.06 0.59
CA VAL A 45 13.10 -20.51 -0.61
C VAL A 45 13.53 -21.92 -1.04
N ARG A 46 14.82 -22.25 -0.91
CA ARG A 46 15.31 -23.62 -1.19
C ARG A 46 14.82 -24.64 -0.18
N ALA A 47 14.58 -24.22 1.07
CA ALA A 47 14.03 -25.07 2.11
C ALA A 47 12.53 -25.35 1.96
N GLY A 48 11.81 -24.59 1.15
CA GLY A 48 10.39 -24.80 0.90
C GLY A 48 9.46 -23.70 1.42
N ASN A 49 10.00 -22.56 1.87
CA ASN A 49 9.22 -21.35 2.02
C ASN A 49 8.85 -20.77 0.65
N ASP A 50 7.66 -20.27 0.51
CA ASP A 50 7.15 -19.77 -0.75
C ASP A 50 7.09 -18.24 -0.79
N SER A 51 6.96 -17.60 0.36
CA SER A 51 6.88 -16.14 0.47
C SER A 51 7.61 -15.64 1.71
N MET A 52 8.26 -14.50 1.58
CA MET A 52 8.99 -13.85 2.67
C MET A 52 8.15 -12.71 3.21
N LEU A 53 7.82 -12.73 4.50
CA LEU A 53 7.21 -11.58 5.18
C LEU A 53 8.30 -10.54 5.43
N ALA A 54 8.72 -9.85 4.37
CA ALA A 54 9.92 -9.04 4.34
C ALA A 54 9.64 -7.55 4.23
N THR A 55 10.64 -6.76 4.61
CA THR A 55 10.67 -5.33 4.32
C THR A 55 11.13 -5.10 2.88
N THR A 56 11.03 -3.86 2.40
CA THR A 56 11.51 -3.44 1.08
C THR A 56 13.04 -3.39 0.96
N LYS A 57 13.78 -3.76 2.02
CA LYS A 57 15.25 -3.82 1.97
C LYS A 57 15.73 -4.89 1.00
N ILE A 58 16.62 -4.51 0.09
CA ILE A 58 17.17 -5.41 -0.94
C ILE A 58 17.84 -6.64 -0.34
N THR A 59 18.42 -6.52 0.84
CA THR A 59 19.07 -7.63 1.55
C THR A 59 18.11 -8.74 1.98
N ASN A 60 16.81 -8.46 1.99
CA ASN A 60 15.77 -9.42 2.35
C ASN A 60 15.15 -10.11 1.12
N HIS A 61 15.70 -9.88 -0.05
CA HIS A 61 15.23 -10.45 -1.30
C HIS A 61 16.06 -11.66 -1.70
N ILE A 62 15.48 -12.54 -2.51
CA ILE A 62 16.20 -13.67 -3.13
C ILE A 62 17.17 -13.09 -4.16
N THR A 63 18.45 -13.39 -4.00
CA THR A 63 19.53 -12.89 -4.87
C THR A 63 20.17 -13.98 -5.70
N ASP A 64 20.12 -15.23 -5.23
CA ASP A 64 20.68 -16.39 -5.94
C ASP A 64 19.85 -16.75 -7.17
N LYS A 65 20.50 -16.74 -8.33
CA LYS A 65 19.92 -17.11 -9.63
C LYS A 65 20.41 -18.48 -10.14
N SER A 66 20.97 -19.30 -9.25
CA SER A 66 21.36 -20.67 -9.60
C SER A 66 20.16 -21.51 -10.07
N ALA A 67 20.41 -22.57 -10.81
CA ALA A 67 19.35 -23.46 -11.30
C ALA A 67 18.50 -24.05 -10.16
N THR A 68 19.10 -24.34 -9.02
CA THR A 68 18.40 -24.86 -7.84
C THR A 68 17.50 -23.79 -7.21
N SER A 69 17.95 -22.55 -7.12
CA SER A 69 17.16 -21.44 -6.60
C SER A 69 15.99 -21.12 -7.55
N VAL A 70 16.23 -21.07 -8.85
CA VAL A 70 15.19 -20.86 -9.85
C VAL A 70 14.12 -21.96 -9.80
N LYS A 71 14.53 -23.23 -9.63
CA LYS A 71 13.60 -24.35 -9.43
C LYS A 71 12.73 -24.15 -8.19
N ALA A 72 13.35 -23.75 -7.08
CA ALA A 72 12.65 -23.49 -5.82
C ALA A 72 11.66 -22.33 -5.95
N MET A 73 12.07 -21.22 -6.58
CA MET A 73 11.17 -20.08 -6.85
C MET A 73 9.96 -20.46 -7.73
N ARG A 74 10.16 -21.31 -8.74
CA ARG A 74 9.05 -21.82 -9.55
C ARG A 74 8.09 -22.67 -8.74
N GLN A 75 8.61 -23.51 -7.84
CA GLN A 75 7.77 -24.30 -6.94
C GLN A 75 7.02 -23.40 -5.96
N ALA A 76 7.66 -22.38 -5.42
CA ALA A 76 7.03 -21.39 -4.56
C ALA A 76 5.88 -20.65 -5.28
N ALA A 77 6.13 -20.19 -6.49
CA ALA A 77 5.09 -19.58 -7.33
C ALA A 77 3.90 -20.51 -7.59
N HIS A 78 4.18 -21.79 -7.86
CA HIS A 78 3.13 -22.82 -8.03
C HIS A 78 2.28 -22.94 -6.75
N ASN A 79 2.90 -23.03 -5.58
CA ASN A 79 2.19 -23.17 -4.31
C ASN A 79 1.34 -21.95 -3.97
N ILE A 80 1.83 -20.74 -4.26
CA ILE A 80 1.08 -19.49 -4.11
C ILE A 80 -0.14 -19.48 -5.04
N LEU A 81 0.06 -19.81 -6.32
CA LEU A 81 -1.03 -19.86 -7.31
C LEU A 81 -2.05 -20.95 -6.97
N TYR A 82 -1.61 -22.10 -6.50
CA TYR A 82 -2.49 -23.16 -6.02
C TYR A 82 -3.38 -22.67 -4.86
N THR A 83 -2.79 -21.99 -3.91
CA THR A 83 -3.54 -21.44 -2.76
C THR A 83 -4.53 -20.37 -3.21
N ALA A 84 -4.12 -19.48 -4.09
CA ALA A 84 -5.00 -18.45 -4.66
C ALA A 84 -6.17 -19.06 -5.43
N ALA A 85 -5.90 -20.03 -6.29
CA ALA A 85 -6.93 -20.70 -7.12
C ALA A 85 -7.94 -21.51 -6.28
N ASN A 86 -7.51 -22.01 -5.11
CA ASN A 86 -8.37 -22.74 -4.19
C ASN A 86 -8.92 -21.85 -3.05
N SER A 87 -8.71 -20.54 -3.13
CA SER A 87 -9.26 -19.61 -2.15
C SER A 87 -10.74 -19.37 -2.37
N TRP A 88 -11.44 -19.03 -1.29
CA TRP A 88 -12.85 -18.62 -1.36
C TRP A 88 -13.05 -17.43 -2.31
N GLN A 89 -12.13 -16.48 -2.31
CA GLN A 89 -12.20 -15.29 -3.13
C GLN A 89 -12.13 -15.60 -4.64
N TYR A 90 -11.27 -16.54 -5.03
CA TYR A 90 -11.19 -16.97 -6.43
C TYR A 90 -12.49 -17.65 -6.88
N ALA A 91 -13.08 -18.49 -6.03
CA ALA A 91 -14.31 -19.22 -6.33
C ALA A 91 -15.55 -18.29 -6.35
N ASN A 92 -15.60 -17.24 -5.53
CA ASN A 92 -16.80 -16.41 -5.32
C ASN A 92 -16.62 -14.96 -5.81
N GLY A 93 -15.44 -14.58 -6.30
CA GLY A 93 -15.11 -13.21 -6.69
C GLY A 93 -14.81 -12.29 -5.50
N GLU A 94 -14.59 -11.03 -5.78
CA GLU A 94 -14.32 -10.05 -4.72
C GLU A 94 -15.54 -9.85 -3.82
N PRO A 95 -15.37 -9.88 -2.51
CA PRO A 95 -16.46 -9.59 -1.59
C PRO A 95 -16.98 -8.17 -1.85
N LYS A 96 -18.27 -8.04 -2.13
CA LYS A 96 -18.93 -6.73 -2.25
C LYS A 96 -18.97 -6.07 -0.87
N VAL A 97 -17.91 -5.40 -0.51
CA VAL A 97 -17.86 -4.64 0.74
C VAL A 97 -18.65 -3.36 0.55
N ALA A 98 -19.79 -3.24 1.23
CA ALA A 98 -20.56 -2.01 1.23
C ALA A 98 -19.69 -0.87 1.78
N THR A 99 -19.73 0.28 1.10
CA THR A 99 -18.98 1.46 1.58
C THR A 99 -19.47 1.82 2.99
N PRO A 100 -18.60 1.87 4.00
CA PRO A 100 -19.00 2.20 5.35
C PRO A 100 -19.67 3.58 5.41
N ILE A 101 -20.75 3.70 6.16
CA ILE A 101 -21.55 4.94 6.29
C ILE A 101 -20.66 6.15 6.66
N TRP A 102 -19.69 5.95 7.56
CA TRP A 102 -18.76 7.02 7.95
C TRP A 102 -17.95 7.58 6.77
N LYS A 103 -17.60 6.76 5.79
CA LYS A 103 -16.84 7.18 4.61
C LYS A 103 -17.71 8.08 3.70
N THR A 104 -18.97 7.73 3.53
CA THR A 104 -19.93 8.56 2.81
C THR A 104 -20.17 9.88 3.55
N ALA A 105 -20.37 9.84 4.87
CA ALA A 105 -20.52 11.02 5.70
C ALA A 105 -19.31 11.97 5.61
N MET A 106 -18.10 11.41 5.59
CA MET A 106 -16.86 12.19 5.42
C MET A 106 -16.83 12.91 4.06
N TYR A 107 -17.17 12.24 2.97
CA TYR A 107 -17.22 12.91 1.65
C TYR A 107 -18.28 14.02 1.59
N VAL A 108 -19.43 13.82 2.20
CA VAL A 108 -20.47 14.86 2.30
C VAL A 108 -19.94 16.05 3.11
N ALA A 109 -19.31 15.80 4.27
CA ALA A 109 -18.73 16.85 5.10
C ALA A 109 -17.67 17.67 4.34
N TRP A 110 -16.76 17.01 3.62
CA TRP A 110 -15.77 17.68 2.77
C TRP A 110 -16.42 18.50 1.64
N GLY A 111 -17.49 17.98 1.02
CA GLY A 111 -18.25 18.72 0.03
C GLY A 111 -18.86 20.00 0.59
N VAL A 112 -19.46 19.94 1.79
CA VAL A 112 -20.02 21.13 2.49
C VAL A 112 -18.92 22.15 2.80
N VAL A 113 -17.77 21.70 3.34
CA VAL A 113 -16.64 22.60 3.62
C VAL A 113 -16.15 23.28 2.35
N ALA A 114 -16.01 22.56 1.25
CA ALA A 114 -15.59 23.13 -0.04
C ALA A 114 -16.56 24.22 -0.52
N VAL A 115 -17.87 23.98 -0.44
CA VAL A 115 -18.89 24.97 -0.82
C VAL A 115 -18.81 26.23 0.07
N LEU A 116 -18.62 26.05 1.38
CA LEU A 116 -18.46 27.16 2.31
C LEU A 116 -17.22 28.01 2.00
N VAL A 117 -16.08 27.37 1.74
CA VAL A 117 -14.84 28.07 1.37
C VAL A 117 -15.03 28.86 0.09
N ILE A 118 -15.54 28.26 -0.97
CA ILE A 118 -15.81 28.92 -2.24
C ILE A 118 -16.77 30.12 -2.04
N GLY A 119 -17.83 29.93 -1.26
CA GLY A 119 -18.79 30.98 -0.94
C GLY A 119 -18.15 32.17 -0.20
N LEU A 120 -17.30 31.90 0.79
CA LEU A 120 -16.57 32.93 1.53
C LEU A 120 -15.57 33.69 0.64
N GLU A 121 -14.85 32.96 -0.22
CA GLU A 121 -13.94 33.59 -1.19
C GLU A 121 -14.70 34.50 -2.15
N PHE A 122 -15.80 34.03 -2.69
CA PHE A 122 -16.65 34.85 -3.58
C PHE A 122 -17.13 36.11 -2.89
N LEU A 123 -17.61 36.01 -1.65
CA LEU A 123 -18.04 37.18 -0.87
C LEU A 123 -16.88 38.15 -0.60
N THR A 124 -15.71 37.64 -0.33
CA THR A 124 -14.52 38.45 -0.10
C THR A 124 -14.10 39.20 -1.35
N ILE A 125 -14.06 38.51 -2.49
CA ILE A 125 -13.74 39.11 -3.78
C ILE A 125 -14.80 40.18 -4.15
N LYS A 126 -16.08 39.88 -3.97
CA LYS A 126 -17.16 40.82 -4.23
C LYS A 126 -17.04 42.08 -3.37
N ARG A 127 -16.76 41.95 -2.07
CA ARG A 127 -16.54 43.08 -1.16
C ARG A 127 -15.30 43.89 -1.56
N TYR A 128 -14.23 43.23 -1.94
CA TYR A 128 -13.00 43.90 -2.39
C TYR A 128 -13.23 44.71 -3.64
N LEU A 129 -13.89 44.15 -4.66
CA LEU A 129 -14.20 44.83 -5.91
C LEU A 129 -15.18 46.01 -5.69
N SER A 130 -16.15 45.87 -4.79
CA SER A 130 -17.07 46.96 -4.44
C SER A 130 -16.37 48.12 -3.78
N ARG A 131 -15.43 47.87 -2.84
CA ARG A 131 -14.60 48.89 -2.20
C ARG A 131 -13.70 49.59 -3.20
N LYS A 132 -13.05 48.85 -4.11
CA LYS A 132 -12.20 49.42 -5.16
C LYS A 132 -12.97 50.36 -6.07
N LYS A 133 -14.20 50.03 -6.45
CA LYS A 133 -15.10 50.90 -7.25
C LYS A 133 -15.46 52.17 -6.47
N ALA A 134 -15.77 52.06 -5.17
CA ALA A 134 -16.11 53.21 -4.35
C ALA A 134 -14.96 54.21 -4.22
N VAL A 135 -13.73 53.71 -4.04
CA VAL A 135 -12.51 54.56 -3.97
C VAL A 135 -12.25 55.25 -5.31
N ALA A 136 -12.36 54.55 -6.42
CA ALA A 136 -12.22 55.10 -7.78
C ALA A 136 -13.26 56.17 -8.12
N THR A 137 -14.41 56.20 -7.45
CA THR A 137 -15.46 57.19 -7.65
C THR A 137 -15.20 58.48 -6.85
N ILE A 138 -14.36 58.40 -5.84
CA ILE A 138 -14.02 59.52 -4.93
C ILE A 138 -12.82 60.34 -5.48
N GLU A 139 -12.05 59.82 -6.42
CA GLU A 139 -10.79 60.39 -6.92
C GLU A 139 -10.81 61.14 -8.25
N PRO A 140 -11.89 61.72 -8.74
CA PRO A 140 -11.81 62.68 -9.85
C PRO A 140 -12.27 64.08 -9.43
N ALA A 141 -11.50 64.75 -8.64
CA ALA A 141 -11.62 66.21 -8.46
C ALA A 141 -10.41 66.83 -7.74
N ALA A 142 -9.25 66.61 -8.28
CA ALA A 142 -8.08 67.44 -7.97
C ALA A 142 -7.44 67.84 -9.29
N GLU A 143 -8.11 68.74 -9.99
CA GLU A 143 -7.54 69.53 -11.08
C GLU A 143 -6.60 70.54 -10.44
N PRO A 144 -5.34 70.66 -10.83
CA PRO A 144 -4.45 71.69 -10.28
C PRO A 144 -4.87 73.05 -10.82
N ALA A 145 -5.21 73.96 -9.92
CA ALA A 145 -5.34 75.38 -10.21
C ALA A 145 -4.05 75.87 -10.89
N GLN A 146 -4.15 76.29 -12.10
CA GLN A 146 -3.09 77.02 -12.80
C GLN A 146 -2.87 78.32 -12.06
N ALA A 147 -1.64 78.54 -11.57
CA ALA A 147 -1.18 79.84 -11.12
C ALA A 147 -0.64 80.62 -12.32
N GLU A 148 -1.23 81.80 -12.55
CA GLU A 148 -0.60 82.89 -13.28
C GLU A 148 0.53 83.51 -12.49
#